data_5c3dff7255110a5d8b8104e645d3372c
#
_entry.id   5c3dff7255110a5d8b8104e645d3372c
#
_cell.length_a   1.000
_cell.length_b   1.000
_cell.length_c   1.000
_cell.angle_alpha   90.00
_cell.angle_beta   90.00
_cell.angle_gamma   90.00
#
_symmetry.space_group_name_H-M   'P 1'
#
loop_
_entity.id
_entity.type
_entity.pdbx_description
1 polymer ?
#
loop_
_entity_poly.entity_id
_entity_poly.type
_entity_poly.pdbx_seq_one_letter_code
_entity_poly.pdbx_strand_id
1 'polypeptide(L)'
;NVRKKIESFDGPIIFTRDTHDRDYLEHQEGKLLPVPHCVKNTEGWHIVDGLIEAAEGRSIMSPVSFVDKPNFASFELLTRLEGMDKVNPIESITLIGLCTDICVVSNAIMLKAGLPEIPIHIDSSCCAGVTEESHQAALTTMKMCQCIVE
;
A
#
# COMPACT_ATOMS: atom_id res chain seq x y z
N ASN A 1 -9.87 12.21 1.66
CA ASN A 1 -8.92 12.31 0.55
C ASN A 1 -8.84 10.99 -0.22
N VAL A 2 -8.50 9.85 0.44
CA VAL A 2 -8.33 8.52 -0.20
C VAL A 2 -9.49 8.15 -1.14
N ARG A 3 -10.75 8.25 -0.67
CA ARG A 3 -11.93 7.96 -1.49
C ARG A 3 -11.97 8.81 -2.77
N LYS A 4 -11.75 10.11 -2.65
CA LYS A 4 -11.73 11.04 -3.80
C LYS A 4 -10.61 10.68 -4.79
N LYS A 5 -9.43 10.31 -4.28
CA LYS A 5 -8.32 9.87 -5.12
C LYS A 5 -8.68 8.60 -5.88
N ILE A 6 -9.27 7.62 -5.20
CA ILE A 6 -9.77 6.38 -5.81
C ILE A 6 -10.79 6.68 -6.91
N GLU A 7 -11.82 7.49 -6.62
CA GLU A 7 -12.89 7.82 -7.57
C GLU A 7 -12.38 8.51 -8.84
N SER A 8 -11.31 9.30 -8.73
CA SER A 8 -10.73 10.07 -9.85
C SER A 8 -9.57 9.37 -10.57
N PHE A 9 -9.10 8.24 -10.07
CA PHE A 9 -7.92 7.57 -10.63
C PHE A 9 -8.30 6.75 -11.86
N ASP A 10 -7.59 6.96 -12.96
CA ASP A 10 -7.82 6.24 -14.23
C ASP A 10 -6.74 5.16 -14.40
N GLY A 11 -6.95 4.01 -13.79
CA GLY A 11 -6.02 2.89 -13.85
C GLY A 11 -6.39 1.75 -12.90
N PRO A 12 -5.65 0.65 -12.94
CA PRO A 12 -5.84 -0.46 -12.00
C PRO A 12 -5.64 -0.04 -10.55
N ILE A 13 -6.45 -0.58 -9.64
CA ILE A 13 -6.26 -0.40 -8.20
C ILE A 13 -5.95 -1.75 -7.56
N ILE A 14 -4.89 -1.79 -6.76
CA ILE A 14 -4.51 -2.93 -5.96
C ILE A 14 -4.59 -2.53 -4.49
N PHE A 15 -5.55 -3.08 -3.77
CA PHE A 15 -5.61 -2.97 -2.32
C PHE A 15 -4.60 -3.93 -1.69
N THR A 16 -3.64 -3.40 -0.94
CA THR A 16 -2.81 -4.23 -0.07
C THR A 16 -3.42 -4.24 1.32
N ARG A 17 -3.59 -5.43 1.87
CA ARG A 17 -4.26 -5.61 3.15
C ARG A 17 -3.36 -6.38 4.10
N ASP A 18 -3.07 -5.76 5.24
CA ASP A 18 -2.33 -6.42 6.31
C ASP A 18 -3.10 -7.64 6.80
N THR A 19 -2.43 -8.76 6.98
CA THR A 19 -3.11 -10.04 7.21
C THR A 19 -2.29 -10.90 8.16
N HIS A 20 -2.76 -11.00 9.40
CA HIS A 20 -2.14 -11.82 10.44
C HIS A 20 -3.01 -13.01 10.80
N ASP A 21 -2.39 -14.09 11.26
CA ASP A 21 -3.07 -15.23 11.84
C ASP A 21 -3.33 -15.01 13.34
N ARG A 22 -4.11 -15.90 13.95
CA ARG A 22 -4.50 -15.79 15.37
C ARG A 22 -3.34 -15.91 16.34
N ASP A 23 -2.24 -16.48 15.91
CA ASP A 23 -0.99 -16.64 16.65
C ASP A 23 -0.03 -15.46 16.50
N TYR A 24 -0.52 -14.31 16.01
CA TYR A 24 0.25 -13.07 15.78
C TYR A 24 1.22 -12.74 16.93
N LEU A 25 0.76 -12.87 18.20
CA LEU A 25 1.58 -12.57 19.38
C LEU A 25 2.77 -13.54 19.59
N GLU A 26 2.78 -14.68 18.94
CA GLU A 26 3.88 -15.65 19.00
C GLU A 26 5.02 -15.31 18.04
N HIS A 27 4.72 -14.49 17.01
CA HIS A 27 5.68 -14.03 16.01
C HIS A 27 6.50 -12.83 16.48
N GLN A 28 7.61 -12.55 15.81
CA GLN A 28 8.50 -11.44 16.17
C GLN A 28 7.78 -10.09 16.14
N GLU A 29 6.95 -9.85 15.15
CA GLU A 29 6.19 -8.61 15.04
C GLU A 29 5.26 -8.42 16.23
N GLY A 30 4.48 -9.45 16.59
CA GLY A 30 3.59 -9.41 17.74
C GLY A 30 4.30 -9.29 19.10
N LYS A 31 5.57 -9.71 19.19
CA LYS A 31 6.40 -9.49 20.40
C LYS A 31 6.88 -8.03 20.51
N LEU A 32 7.11 -7.36 19.38
CA LEU A 32 7.54 -5.97 19.34
C LEU A 32 6.36 -4.99 19.35
N LEU A 33 5.23 -5.36 18.77
CA LEU A 33 3.96 -4.64 18.79
C LEU A 33 2.86 -5.55 19.34
N PRO A 34 2.71 -5.67 20.68
CA PRO A 34 1.79 -6.64 21.29
C PRO A 34 0.32 -6.19 21.24
N VAL A 35 -0.12 -5.77 20.05
CA VAL A 35 -1.49 -5.35 19.76
C VAL A 35 -2.01 -6.15 18.57
N PRO A 36 -2.81 -7.22 18.79
CA PRO A 36 -3.42 -7.97 17.71
C PRO A 36 -4.24 -7.04 16.80
N HIS A 37 -3.94 -7.02 15.51
CA HIS A 37 -4.62 -6.21 14.51
C HIS A 37 -4.68 -6.98 13.20
N CYS A 38 -5.56 -6.59 12.31
CA CYS A 38 -5.70 -7.17 10.97
C CYS A 38 -5.72 -8.72 10.96
N VAL A 39 -6.28 -9.32 12.02
CA VAL A 39 -6.38 -10.79 12.11
C VAL A 39 -7.39 -11.29 11.08
N LYS A 40 -6.95 -12.20 10.24
CA LYS A 40 -7.72 -12.73 9.11
C LYS A 40 -9.13 -13.18 9.52
N ASN A 41 -10.11 -12.80 8.73
CA ASN A 41 -11.54 -13.07 8.93
C ASN A 41 -12.15 -12.38 10.17
N THR A 42 -11.54 -11.32 10.69
CA THR A 42 -12.17 -10.43 11.67
C THR A 42 -12.60 -9.12 11.02
N GLU A 43 -13.46 -8.35 11.69
CA GLU A 43 -13.90 -7.03 11.20
C GLU A 43 -12.72 -6.10 10.93
N GLY A 44 -11.73 -6.05 11.83
CA GLY A 44 -10.54 -5.20 11.68
C GLY A 44 -9.56 -5.61 10.57
N TRP A 45 -9.82 -6.72 9.88
CA TRP A 45 -9.06 -7.15 8.71
C TRP A 45 -9.63 -6.59 7.38
N HIS A 46 -10.89 -6.18 7.38
CA HIS A 46 -11.52 -5.64 6.18
C HIS A 46 -10.99 -4.25 5.82
N ILE A 47 -10.97 -3.95 4.51
CA ILE A 47 -10.72 -2.60 4.03
C ILE A 47 -11.86 -1.69 4.54
N VAL A 48 -11.51 -0.47 4.92
CA VAL A 48 -12.45 0.54 5.40
C VAL A 48 -13.63 0.70 4.42
N ASP A 49 -14.84 0.73 4.98
CA ASP A 49 -16.08 0.83 4.22
C ASP A 49 -16.08 1.99 3.21
N GLY A 50 -16.69 1.73 2.07
CA GLY A 50 -16.84 2.71 0.99
C GLY A 50 -15.62 2.87 0.09
N LEU A 51 -14.44 2.29 0.41
CA LEU A 51 -13.26 2.38 -0.47
C LEU A 51 -13.32 1.34 -1.59
N ILE A 52 -13.80 0.14 -1.31
CA ILE A 52 -13.99 -0.91 -2.33
C ILE A 52 -15.07 -0.47 -3.30
N GLU A 53 -16.22 -0.02 -2.81
CA GLU A 53 -17.33 0.49 -3.61
C GLU A 53 -16.90 1.68 -4.49
N ALA A 54 -16.08 2.58 -3.95
CA ALA A 54 -15.52 3.69 -4.71
C ALA A 54 -14.62 3.20 -5.85
N ALA A 55 -13.84 2.14 -5.62
CA ALA A 55 -12.97 1.56 -6.63
C ALA A 55 -13.76 0.78 -7.70
N GLU A 56 -14.76 -0.01 -7.29
CA GLU A 56 -15.61 -0.80 -8.18
C GLU A 56 -16.60 0.06 -8.97
N GLY A 57 -17.00 1.22 -8.44
CA GLY A 57 -17.89 2.18 -9.11
C GLY A 57 -17.26 2.93 -10.28
N ARG A 58 -15.94 2.75 -10.52
CA ARG A 58 -15.22 3.34 -11.67
C ARG A 58 -15.48 2.55 -12.95
N SER A 59 -14.77 2.91 -14.02
CA SER A 59 -14.86 2.20 -15.30
C SER A 59 -14.57 0.70 -15.15
N ILE A 60 -15.37 -0.14 -15.80
CA ILE A 60 -15.16 -1.60 -15.87
C ILE A 60 -13.81 -1.99 -16.49
N MET A 61 -13.17 -1.06 -17.19
CA MET A 61 -11.83 -1.24 -17.78
C MET A 61 -10.70 -1.02 -16.76
N SER A 62 -11.02 -0.59 -15.55
CA SER A 62 -10.05 -0.32 -14.47
C SER A 62 -10.15 -1.41 -13.40
N PRO A 63 -9.40 -2.52 -13.52
CA PRO A 63 -9.54 -3.66 -12.64
C PRO A 63 -9.18 -3.32 -11.19
N VAL A 64 -9.90 -3.93 -10.26
CA VAL A 64 -9.66 -3.88 -8.81
C VAL A 64 -9.18 -5.25 -8.36
N SER A 65 -8.14 -5.29 -7.57
CA SER A 65 -7.60 -6.54 -7.04
C SER A 65 -7.04 -6.36 -5.63
N PHE A 66 -6.74 -7.48 -4.97
CA PHE A 66 -6.26 -7.49 -3.58
C PHE A 66 -4.96 -8.28 -3.46
N VAL A 67 -4.13 -7.85 -2.52
CA VAL A 67 -2.93 -8.56 -2.07
C VAL A 67 -2.96 -8.60 -0.55
N ASP A 68 -3.10 -9.78 0.02
CA ASP A 68 -2.98 -10.01 1.45
C ASP A 68 -1.50 -10.15 1.81
N LYS A 69 -1.00 -9.31 2.69
CA LYS A 69 0.41 -9.28 3.06
C LYS A 69 0.61 -9.62 4.55
N PRO A 70 1.47 -10.56 4.88
CA PRO A 70 1.77 -10.91 6.27
C PRO A 70 2.85 -10.02 6.91
N ASN A 71 3.43 -9.11 6.15
CA ASN A 71 4.53 -8.22 6.54
C ASN A 71 4.30 -6.79 6.01
N PHE A 72 5.16 -5.85 6.42
CA PHE A 72 5.05 -4.44 6.05
C PHE A 72 5.12 -4.21 4.54
N ALA A 73 6.07 -4.85 3.84
CA ALA A 73 6.13 -4.84 2.38
C ALA A 73 5.62 -6.16 1.78
N SER A 74 5.22 -6.17 0.51
CA SER A 74 4.68 -7.34 -0.17
C SER A 74 5.47 -7.71 -1.41
N PHE A 75 6.25 -8.79 -1.34
CA PHE A 75 6.91 -9.37 -2.52
C PHE A 75 5.89 -9.87 -3.56
N GLU A 76 4.70 -10.31 -3.13
CA GLU A 76 3.62 -10.66 -4.06
C GLU A 76 3.19 -9.44 -4.89
N LEU A 77 3.05 -8.26 -4.25
CA LEU A 77 2.75 -7.02 -4.96
C LEU A 77 3.83 -6.72 -6.02
N LEU A 78 5.11 -6.78 -5.66
CA LEU A 78 6.21 -6.57 -6.59
C LEU A 78 6.12 -7.55 -7.77
N THR A 79 6.02 -8.85 -7.51
CA THR A 79 5.94 -9.87 -8.56
C THR A 79 4.74 -9.65 -9.48
N ARG A 80 3.59 -9.24 -8.92
CA ARG A 80 2.39 -8.93 -9.70
C ARG A 80 2.61 -7.73 -10.62
N LEU A 81 3.21 -6.66 -10.10
CA LEU A 81 3.51 -5.46 -10.89
C LEU A 81 4.55 -5.74 -11.98
N GLU A 82 5.60 -6.52 -11.70
CA GLU A 82 6.54 -7.01 -12.72
C GLU A 82 5.85 -7.79 -13.84
N GLY A 83 4.87 -8.62 -13.47
CA GLY A 83 4.06 -9.37 -14.44
C GLY A 83 3.17 -8.47 -15.28
N MET A 84 2.55 -7.45 -14.66
CA MET A 84 1.71 -6.47 -15.35
C MET A 84 2.54 -5.63 -16.33
N ASP A 85 3.70 -5.15 -15.91
CA ASP A 85 4.60 -4.33 -16.71
C ASP A 85 5.09 -5.04 -17.99
N LYS A 86 5.34 -6.35 -17.91
CA LYS A 86 5.71 -7.18 -19.07
C LYS A 86 4.59 -7.30 -20.12
N VAL A 87 3.34 -7.21 -19.70
CA VAL A 87 2.16 -7.33 -20.57
C VAL A 87 1.75 -5.98 -21.14
N ASN A 88 1.73 -4.97 -20.28
CA ASN A 88 1.41 -3.59 -20.63
C ASN A 88 2.28 -2.67 -19.76
N PRO A 89 3.22 -1.92 -20.36
CA PRO A 89 4.15 -1.08 -19.62
C PRO A 89 3.44 -0.16 -18.64
N ILE A 90 3.91 -0.14 -17.39
CA ILE A 90 3.38 0.69 -16.32
C ILE A 90 4.03 2.08 -16.42
N GLU A 91 3.21 3.11 -16.64
CA GLU A 91 3.70 4.50 -16.74
C GLU A 91 4.15 5.04 -15.38
N SER A 92 3.43 4.72 -14.32
CA SER A 92 3.75 5.12 -12.93
C SER A 92 2.96 4.28 -11.92
N ILE A 93 3.42 4.29 -10.67
CA ILE A 93 2.72 3.67 -9.54
C ILE A 93 2.48 4.74 -8.48
N THR A 94 1.24 4.91 -8.02
CA THR A 94 0.91 5.81 -6.92
C THR A 94 0.57 5.02 -5.66
N LEU A 95 1.26 5.30 -4.57
CA LEU A 95 1.01 4.71 -3.25
C LEU A 95 0.24 5.69 -2.37
N ILE A 96 -0.79 5.16 -1.72
CA ILE A 96 -1.61 5.86 -0.72
C ILE A 96 -1.94 4.90 0.43
N GLY A 97 -2.32 5.42 1.57
CA GLY A 97 -2.84 4.62 2.70
C GLY A 97 -2.04 4.74 3.99
N LEU A 98 -2.07 3.69 4.78
CA LEU A 98 -1.55 3.63 6.16
C LEU A 98 -0.59 2.43 6.36
N CYS A 99 0.36 2.51 7.26
CA CYS A 99 0.92 3.76 7.80
C CYS A 99 2.07 4.23 6.89
N THR A 100 2.21 5.55 6.73
CA THR A 100 3.28 6.13 5.89
C THR A 100 4.65 5.64 6.29
N ASP A 101 4.91 5.59 7.60
CA ASP A 101 6.16 5.27 8.26
C ASP A 101 6.40 3.76 8.46
N ILE A 102 5.47 2.92 8.04
CA ILE A 102 5.57 1.46 8.16
C ILE A 102 5.35 0.81 6.78
N CYS A 103 4.09 0.59 6.39
CA CYS A 103 3.76 -0.16 5.18
C CYS A 103 4.03 0.64 3.90
N VAL A 104 3.72 1.95 3.87
CA VAL A 104 3.88 2.75 2.66
C VAL A 104 5.36 2.89 2.31
N VAL A 105 6.21 3.31 3.26
CA VAL A 105 7.66 3.45 3.03
C VAL A 105 8.31 2.12 2.67
N SER A 106 7.91 1.03 3.32
CA SER A 106 8.46 -0.31 3.05
C SER A 106 8.16 -0.78 1.62
N ASN A 107 6.91 -0.61 1.17
CA ASN A 107 6.54 -0.93 -0.21
C ASN A 107 7.17 0.04 -1.21
N ALA A 108 7.22 1.33 -0.93
CA ALA A 108 7.81 2.33 -1.82
C ALA A 108 9.28 2.01 -2.14
N ILE A 109 10.08 1.73 -1.11
CA ILE A 109 11.50 1.41 -1.27
C ILE A 109 11.69 0.07 -1.98
N MET A 110 10.92 -0.95 -1.61
CA MET A 110 10.97 -2.26 -2.26
C MET A 110 10.59 -2.17 -3.74
N LEU A 111 9.51 -1.47 -4.07
CA LEU A 111 9.07 -1.27 -5.46
C LEU A 111 10.09 -0.46 -6.25
N LYS A 112 10.67 0.59 -5.66
CA LYS A 112 11.72 1.38 -6.31
C LYS A 112 12.99 0.57 -6.58
N ALA A 113 13.32 -0.38 -5.72
CA ALA A 113 14.44 -1.30 -5.93
C ALA A 113 14.16 -2.36 -7.02
N GLY A 114 12.95 -2.91 -7.05
CA GLY A 114 12.55 -3.95 -8.01
C GLY A 114 12.14 -3.41 -9.39
N LEU A 115 11.62 -2.18 -9.44
CA LEU A 115 11.13 -1.51 -10.64
C LEU A 115 11.79 -0.13 -10.78
N PRO A 116 13.13 -0.05 -10.96
CA PRO A 116 13.89 1.19 -10.84
C PRO A 116 13.51 2.26 -11.88
N GLU A 117 13.03 1.85 -13.04
CA GLU A 117 12.66 2.76 -14.13
C GLU A 117 11.22 3.29 -14.03
N ILE A 118 10.37 2.65 -13.21
CA ILE A 118 8.98 3.10 -13.04
C ILE A 118 8.92 4.20 -11.98
N PRO A 119 8.35 5.38 -12.29
CA PRO A 119 8.11 6.43 -11.30
C PRO A 119 7.18 5.95 -10.17
N ILE A 120 7.64 6.08 -8.94
CA ILE A 120 6.84 5.77 -7.74
C ILE A 120 6.40 7.07 -7.10
N HIS A 121 5.11 7.35 -7.14
CA HIS A 121 4.47 8.52 -6.54
C HIS A 121 3.90 8.17 -5.15
N ILE A 122 4.02 9.12 -4.23
CA ILE A 122 3.42 9.07 -2.90
C ILE A 122 2.51 10.28 -2.75
N ASP A 123 1.20 10.06 -2.76
CA ASP A 123 0.25 11.14 -2.47
C ASP A 123 0.15 11.31 -0.94
N SER A 124 0.94 12.24 -0.40
CA SER A 124 1.05 12.47 1.04
C SER A 124 -0.27 12.91 1.67
N SER A 125 -1.14 13.58 0.89
CA SER A 125 -2.46 14.01 1.35
C SER A 125 -3.42 12.84 1.58
N CYS A 126 -3.08 11.67 1.03
CA CYS A 126 -3.80 10.41 1.15
C CYS A 126 -3.05 9.38 2.02
N CYS A 127 -2.04 9.80 2.76
CA CYS A 127 -1.26 8.99 3.68
C CYS A 127 -1.33 9.54 5.11
N ALA A 128 -1.16 8.66 6.10
CA ALA A 128 -0.97 9.06 7.48
C ALA A 128 -0.01 8.10 8.19
N GLY A 129 0.87 8.63 9.02
CA GLY A 129 1.81 7.87 9.85
C GLY A 129 1.28 7.65 11.27
N VAL A 130 2.04 6.92 12.06
CA VAL A 130 1.75 6.70 13.49
C VAL A 130 1.84 8.02 14.26
N THR A 131 2.84 8.83 13.94
CA THR A 131 3.00 10.20 14.45
C THR A 131 3.31 11.15 13.30
N GLU A 132 3.07 12.44 13.48
CA GLU A 132 3.45 13.45 12.47
C GLU A 132 4.96 13.43 12.20
N GLU A 133 5.77 13.27 13.23
CA GLU A 133 7.23 13.23 13.11
C GLU A 133 7.69 12.03 12.25
N SER A 134 7.19 10.82 12.54
CA SER A 134 7.55 9.62 11.78
C SER A 134 6.99 9.65 10.36
N HIS A 135 5.80 10.24 10.17
CA HIS A 135 5.24 10.49 8.85
C HIS A 135 6.18 11.35 7.99
N GLN A 136 6.62 12.50 8.51
CA GLN A 136 7.51 13.41 7.79
C GLN A 136 8.90 12.80 7.54
N ALA A 137 9.43 12.02 8.50
CA ALA A 137 10.69 11.29 8.32
C ALA A 137 10.58 10.25 7.19
N ALA A 138 9.47 9.51 7.11
CA ALA A 138 9.22 8.55 6.05
C ALA A 138 9.10 9.21 4.67
N LEU A 139 8.36 10.33 4.56
CA LEU A 139 8.26 11.11 3.32
C LEU A 139 9.64 11.59 2.86
N THR A 140 10.47 12.09 3.80
CA THR A 140 11.84 12.51 3.50
C THR A 140 12.68 11.34 3.00
N THR A 141 12.60 10.18 3.65
CA THR A 141 13.32 8.97 3.25
C THR A 141 12.92 8.53 1.83
N MET A 142 11.62 8.50 1.54
CA MET A 142 11.14 8.14 0.21
C MET A 142 11.63 9.11 -0.88
N LYS A 143 11.67 10.42 -0.60
CA LYS A 143 12.27 11.43 -1.50
C LYS A 143 13.75 11.14 -1.76
N MET A 144 14.53 10.83 -0.72
CA MET A 144 15.95 10.49 -0.87
C MET A 144 16.15 9.21 -1.68
N CYS A 145 15.21 8.27 -1.62
CA CYS A 145 15.16 7.06 -2.43
C CYS A 145 14.57 7.28 -3.83
N GLN A 146 14.42 8.52 -4.27
CA GLN A 146 13.93 8.92 -5.61
C GLN A 146 12.44 8.59 -5.86
N CYS A 147 11.63 8.45 -4.82
CA CYS A 147 10.19 8.50 -4.98
C CYS A 147 9.71 9.95 -5.13
N ILE A 148 8.63 10.15 -5.86
CA ILE A 148 8.01 11.47 -6.09
C ILE A 148 6.94 11.66 -5.01
N VAL A 149 7.19 12.55 -4.06
CA VAL A 149 6.24 12.85 -2.98
C VAL A 149 5.50 14.14 -3.30
N GLU A 150 4.18 14.03 -3.41
CA GLU A 150 3.22 15.10 -3.75
C GLU A 150 2.41 15.51 -2.51
#